data_3e7e36a3aa80eecd3e67d774028381e3
#
_entry.id   3e7e36a3aa80eecd3e67d774028381e3
#
_cell.length_a   1.000
_cell.length_b   1.000
_cell.length_c   1.000
_cell.angle_alpha   90.00
_cell.angle_beta   90.00
_cell.angle_gamma   90.00
#
_symmetry.space_group_name_H-M   'P 1'
#
loop_
_entity.id
_entity.type
_entity.pdbx_description
1 polymer ?
#
loop_
_entity_poly.entity_id
_entity_poly.type
_entity_poly.pdbx_seq_one_letter_code
_entity_poly.pdbx_strand_id
1 'polypeptide(L)'
;MTSNYVNILRKPGAFKFSAAGLLARMPMSMVSISSLLAIQSEYHSYTLAGQVSAVTLIAFACTAPWLARRVDIYGQRFMIPFIMASCLAMVGEIVSITFHAHPVALLVCAAIAGGTSGSMGALVRARWSNLLETPDEIHTAFALEAAMDEVAFIVGPILATMLVTNPPLPVTSGLIVAVTAQAVGSLWFLSQRATEPPAKGRAAAQEQTGQSHVLRNGALVVTALTCLVLGGLFGANDVAIVASATEHGHKNLSGAILACFSTGSLVAALIHGSRQWHWPLQRQFVVGVTVLALGASTLIFAPNLWFVAVAAAITGMAIAPTFTTANQIVQHSVADNQITEGLTWLSTTINVGVSVGTFLAGLAIDNSGAHGGFLAVTVMSWLAVVIAWSGARTLRRTLGVRQIP
;
A
#
# COMPACT_ATOMS: atom_id res chain seq x y z
N MET A 1 22.01 1.06 17.65
CA MET A 1 20.88 1.31 16.72
C MET A 1 19.76 2.14 17.32
N THR A 2 19.25 1.83 18.52
CA THR A 2 18.18 2.61 19.19
C THR A 2 18.54 4.08 19.44
N SER A 3 19.81 4.41 19.66
CA SER A 3 20.32 5.77 19.89
C SER A 3 20.07 6.71 18.70
N ASN A 4 20.19 6.22 17.44
CA ASN A 4 20.04 7.05 16.25
C ASN A 4 18.58 7.48 16.04
N TYR A 5 17.61 6.59 16.24
CA TYR A 5 16.19 6.92 16.15
C TYR A 5 15.75 7.94 17.19
N VAL A 6 16.24 7.80 18.44
CA VAL A 6 15.96 8.74 19.51
C VAL A 6 16.56 10.12 19.19
N ASN A 7 17.76 10.17 18.62
CA ASN A 7 18.43 11.43 18.28
C ASN A 7 17.67 12.22 17.20
N ILE A 8 17.19 11.58 16.13
CA ILE A 8 16.41 12.27 15.09
C ILE A 8 15.06 12.75 15.64
N LEU A 9 14.39 11.95 16.47
CA LEU A 9 13.10 12.33 17.09
C LEU A 9 13.21 13.48 18.09
N ARG A 10 14.40 13.72 18.68
CA ARG A 10 14.67 14.86 19.57
C ARG A 10 14.86 16.18 18.83
N LYS A 11 15.08 16.16 17.51
CA LYS A 11 15.18 17.42 16.74
C LYS A 11 13.89 18.25 16.84
N PRO A 12 13.96 19.58 16.85
CA PRO A 12 12.79 20.44 17.05
C PRO A 12 11.65 20.14 16.08
N GLY A 13 10.49 19.77 16.61
CA GLY A 13 9.28 19.46 15.84
C GLY A 13 9.24 18.04 15.24
N ALA A 14 10.34 17.29 15.21
CA ALA A 14 10.44 15.97 14.59
C ALA A 14 9.39 14.98 15.11
N PHE A 15 9.34 14.76 16.42
CA PHE A 15 8.37 13.87 17.03
C PHE A 15 6.91 14.27 16.71
N LYS A 16 6.62 15.58 16.75
CA LYS A 16 5.26 16.09 16.54
C LYS A 16 4.76 15.83 15.12
N PHE A 17 5.58 16.12 14.09
CA PHE A 17 5.13 15.88 12.72
C PHE A 17 5.13 14.39 12.35
N SER A 18 6.06 13.59 12.88
CA SER A 18 6.09 12.16 12.63
C SER A 18 4.87 11.47 13.28
N ALA A 19 4.54 11.79 14.53
CA ALA A 19 3.36 11.27 15.20
C ALA A 19 2.05 11.69 14.51
N ALA A 20 1.93 12.96 14.13
CA ALA A 20 0.79 13.47 13.38
C ALA A 20 0.69 12.79 12.00
N GLY A 21 1.82 12.58 11.34
CA GLY A 21 1.91 11.88 10.07
C GLY A 21 1.54 10.39 10.17
N LEU A 22 1.91 9.72 11.25
CA LEU A 22 1.48 8.34 11.51
C LEU A 22 -0.04 8.27 11.66
N LEU A 23 -0.63 9.14 12.50
CA LEU A 23 -2.08 9.19 12.68
C LEU A 23 -2.81 9.48 11.36
N ALA A 24 -2.30 10.40 10.55
CA ALA A 24 -2.87 10.74 9.24
C ALA A 24 -2.77 9.59 8.21
N ARG A 25 -1.86 8.62 8.40
CA ARG A 25 -1.67 7.45 7.53
C ARG A 25 -2.42 6.21 8.01
N MET A 26 -2.94 6.18 9.24
CA MET A 26 -3.74 5.06 9.74
C MET A 26 -4.89 4.65 8.79
N PRO A 27 -5.60 5.58 8.14
CA PRO A 27 -6.63 5.22 7.15
C PRO A 27 -6.15 4.33 6.01
N MET A 28 -4.87 4.43 5.60
CA MET A 28 -4.30 3.63 4.52
C MET A 28 -4.40 2.12 4.78
N SER A 29 -4.35 1.71 6.05
CA SER A 29 -4.46 0.31 6.47
C SER A 29 -5.87 -0.08 6.95
N MET A 30 -6.73 0.89 7.29
CA MET A 30 -8.03 0.64 7.89
C MET A 30 -9.19 0.75 6.90
N VAL A 31 -9.15 1.70 5.95
CA VAL A 31 -10.31 2.03 5.09
C VAL A 31 -10.72 0.84 4.26
N SER A 32 -9.81 0.18 3.56
CA SER A 32 -10.12 -0.94 2.67
C SER A 32 -10.86 -2.06 3.42
N ILE A 33 -10.33 -2.47 4.57
CA ILE A 33 -10.94 -3.53 5.41
C ILE A 33 -12.26 -3.08 6.02
N SER A 34 -12.35 -1.83 6.51
CA SER A 34 -13.58 -1.30 7.08
C SER A 34 -14.70 -1.21 6.05
N SER A 35 -14.41 -0.68 4.85
CA SER A 35 -15.39 -0.62 3.74
C SER A 35 -15.79 -2.01 3.30
N LEU A 36 -14.82 -2.93 3.14
CA LEU A 36 -15.10 -4.32 2.74
C LEU A 36 -16.06 -5.01 3.72
N LEU A 37 -15.75 -4.95 5.02
CA LEU A 37 -16.56 -5.58 6.06
C LEU A 37 -17.95 -4.95 6.18
N ALA A 38 -18.03 -3.60 6.11
CA ALA A 38 -19.29 -2.88 6.21
C ALA A 38 -20.20 -3.13 4.98
N ILE A 39 -19.66 -3.03 3.76
CA ILE A 39 -20.41 -3.26 2.53
C ILE A 39 -20.86 -4.73 2.43
N GLN A 40 -19.98 -5.68 2.77
CA GLN A 40 -20.34 -7.09 2.79
C GLN A 40 -21.45 -7.38 3.82
N SER A 41 -21.42 -6.70 4.96
CA SER A 41 -22.44 -6.88 6.02
C SER A 41 -23.80 -6.32 5.60
N GLU A 42 -23.85 -5.15 4.95
CA GLU A 42 -25.09 -4.44 4.64
C GLU A 42 -25.64 -4.76 3.24
N TYR A 43 -24.76 -4.96 2.27
CA TYR A 43 -25.16 -5.21 0.87
C TYR A 43 -24.98 -6.68 0.45
N HIS A 44 -24.39 -7.52 1.29
CA HIS A 44 -24.14 -8.95 1.02
C HIS A 44 -23.37 -9.20 -0.29
N SER A 45 -22.47 -8.28 -0.69
CA SER A 45 -21.72 -8.35 -1.94
C SER A 45 -20.25 -8.01 -1.77
N TYR A 46 -19.40 -8.98 -2.01
CA TYR A 46 -17.94 -8.79 -2.12
C TYR A 46 -17.56 -8.08 -3.43
N THR A 47 -18.34 -8.29 -4.50
CA THR A 47 -18.15 -7.57 -5.77
C THR A 47 -18.27 -6.06 -5.57
N LEU A 48 -19.33 -5.59 -4.88
CA LEU A 48 -19.52 -4.16 -4.61
C LEU A 48 -18.39 -3.62 -3.73
N ALA A 49 -18.00 -4.34 -2.68
CA ALA A 49 -16.87 -3.97 -1.83
C ALA A 49 -15.55 -3.85 -2.63
N GLY A 50 -15.31 -4.81 -3.53
CA GLY A 50 -14.17 -4.79 -4.46
C GLY A 50 -14.21 -3.61 -5.43
N GLN A 51 -15.38 -3.26 -5.97
CA GLN A 51 -15.56 -2.09 -6.83
C GLN A 51 -15.25 -0.78 -6.10
N VAL A 52 -15.74 -0.61 -4.87
CA VAL A 52 -15.49 0.57 -4.03
C VAL A 52 -13.98 0.71 -3.76
N SER A 53 -13.32 -0.37 -3.34
CA SER A 53 -11.86 -0.37 -3.12
C SER A 53 -11.08 -0.07 -4.40
N ALA A 54 -11.48 -0.68 -5.52
CA ALA A 54 -10.82 -0.46 -6.81
C ALA A 54 -10.95 1.00 -7.27
N VAL A 55 -12.13 1.58 -7.18
CA VAL A 55 -12.39 2.98 -7.56
C VAL A 55 -11.58 3.93 -6.68
N THR A 56 -11.51 3.69 -5.35
CA THR A 56 -10.70 4.48 -4.42
C THR A 56 -9.23 4.50 -4.83
N LEU A 57 -8.65 3.33 -5.09
CA LEU A 57 -7.22 3.19 -5.41
C LEU A 57 -6.88 3.73 -6.81
N ILE A 58 -7.75 3.51 -7.80
CA ILE A 58 -7.56 4.05 -9.16
C ILE A 58 -7.64 5.58 -9.12
N ALA A 59 -8.64 6.15 -8.43
CA ALA A 59 -8.78 7.57 -8.29
C ALA A 59 -7.55 8.19 -7.60
N PHE A 60 -7.04 7.56 -6.53
CA PHE A 60 -5.79 7.95 -5.88
C PHE A 60 -4.61 7.91 -6.86
N ALA A 61 -4.42 6.81 -7.58
CA ALA A 61 -3.29 6.64 -8.50
C ALA A 61 -3.29 7.70 -9.62
N CYS A 62 -4.47 8.07 -10.13
CA CYS A 62 -4.62 9.09 -11.18
C CYS A 62 -4.31 10.51 -10.68
N THR A 63 -4.64 10.82 -9.43
CA THR A 63 -4.55 12.19 -8.91
C THR A 63 -3.31 12.46 -8.08
N ALA A 64 -2.73 11.45 -7.42
CA ALA A 64 -1.60 11.61 -6.51
C ALA A 64 -0.37 12.31 -7.15
N PRO A 65 0.05 12.04 -8.41
CA PRO A 65 1.16 12.75 -9.03
C PRO A 65 0.85 14.22 -9.29
N TRP A 66 -0.40 14.52 -9.66
CA TRP A 66 -0.83 15.90 -9.88
C TRP A 66 -0.87 16.68 -8.56
N LEU A 67 -1.42 16.10 -7.50
CA LEU A 67 -1.45 16.71 -6.16
C LEU A 67 -0.02 16.95 -5.65
N ALA A 68 0.89 15.98 -5.78
CA ALA A 68 2.28 16.11 -5.37
C ALA A 68 2.97 17.29 -6.06
N ARG A 69 2.82 17.45 -7.38
CA ARG A 69 3.34 18.61 -8.12
C ARG A 69 2.77 19.94 -7.61
N ARG A 70 1.49 19.99 -7.29
CA ARG A 70 0.86 21.20 -6.73
C ARG A 70 1.39 21.53 -5.33
N VAL A 71 1.65 20.51 -4.51
CA VAL A 71 2.30 20.67 -3.21
C VAL A 71 3.71 21.24 -3.35
N ASP A 72 4.50 20.76 -4.30
CA ASP A 72 5.85 21.31 -4.56
C ASP A 72 5.78 22.79 -4.95
N ILE A 73 4.77 23.21 -5.71
CA ILE A 73 4.61 24.62 -6.17
C ILE A 73 4.09 25.52 -5.06
N TYR A 74 3.06 25.08 -4.32
CA TYR A 74 2.26 25.94 -3.42
C TYR A 74 2.50 25.66 -1.93
N GLY A 75 3.32 24.63 -1.59
CA GLY A 75 3.54 24.17 -0.22
C GLY A 75 2.55 23.13 0.24
N GLN A 76 2.84 22.47 1.37
CA GLN A 76 2.07 21.33 1.87
C GLN A 76 0.63 21.68 2.27
N ARG A 77 0.38 22.94 2.65
CA ARG A 77 -0.95 23.42 3.03
C ARG A 77 -1.97 23.45 1.89
N PHE A 78 -1.49 23.42 0.65
CA PHE A 78 -2.35 23.25 -0.51
C PHE A 78 -3.22 21.97 -0.40
N MET A 79 -2.79 20.99 0.38
CA MET A 79 -3.54 19.75 0.61
C MET A 79 -4.77 19.90 1.52
N ILE A 80 -4.89 20.97 2.31
CA ILE A 80 -5.99 21.11 3.28
C ILE A 80 -7.39 20.94 2.65
N PRO A 81 -7.78 21.68 1.58
CA PRO A 81 -9.10 21.51 0.99
C PRO A 81 -9.32 20.11 0.39
N PHE A 82 -8.28 19.49 -0.15
CA PHE A 82 -8.37 18.14 -0.72
C PHE A 82 -8.57 17.08 0.38
N ILE A 83 -7.83 17.15 1.48
CA ILE A 83 -8.01 16.25 2.61
C ILE A 83 -9.40 16.43 3.23
N MET A 84 -9.89 17.66 3.34
CA MET A 84 -11.26 17.91 3.82
C MET A 84 -12.30 17.30 2.88
N ALA A 85 -12.11 17.41 1.56
CA ALA A 85 -12.98 16.78 0.57
C ALA A 85 -12.94 15.23 0.69
N SER A 86 -11.74 14.65 0.91
CA SER A 86 -11.58 13.23 1.17
C SER A 86 -12.33 12.78 2.44
N CYS A 87 -12.17 13.51 3.53
CA CYS A 87 -12.89 13.23 4.78
C CYS A 87 -14.41 13.33 4.62
N LEU A 88 -14.91 14.37 3.92
CA LEU A 88 -16.34 14.53 3.63
C LEU A 88 -16.87 13.39 2.77
N ALA A 89 -16.11 12.94 1.77
CA ALA A 89 -16.48 11.80 0.94
C ALA A 89 -16.53 10.51 1.73
N MET A 90 -15.58 10.27 2.65
CA MET A 90 -15.63 9.12 3.57
C MET A 90 -16.85 9.18 4.50
N VAL A 91 -17.23 10.36 4.98
CA VAL A 91 -18.49 10.53 5.73
C VAL A 91 -19.70 10.23 4.83
N GLY A 92 -19.65 10.65 3.56
CA GLY A 92 -20.67 10.31 2.55
C GLY A 92 -20.78 8.79 2.32
N GLU A 93 -19.64 8.07 2.32
CA GLU A 93 -19.62 6.59 2.25
C GLU A 93 -20.26 5.96 3.49
N ILE A 94 -19.92 6.44 4.69
CA ILE A 94 -20.54 6.01 5.95
C ILE A 94 -22.06 6.19 5.92
N VAL A 95 -22.53 7.38 5.52
CA VAL A 95 -23.96 7.69 5.39
C VAL A 95 -24.61 6.77 4.35
N SER A 96 -23.97 6.58 3.20
CA SER A 96 -24.48 5.72 2.12
C SER A 96 -24.63 4.27 2.57
N ILE A 97 -23.67 3.73 3.34
CA ILE A 97 -23.76 2.37 3.90
C ILE A 97 -24.90 2.31 4.93
N THR A 98 -24.97 3.28 5.84
CA THR A 98 -25.96 3.28 6.94
C THR A 98 -27.41 3.36 6.42
N PHE A 99 -27.65 4.11 5.35
CA PHE A 99 -29.00 4.27 4.76
C PHE A 99 -29.25 3.38 3.55
N HIS A 100 -28.38 2.39 3.27
CA HIS A 100 -28.51 1.45 2.15
C HIS A 100 -28.72 2.19 0.80
N ALA A 101 -27.95 3.27 0.59
CA ALA A 101 -28.04 4.08 -0.62
C ALA A 101 -27.69 3.25 -1.87
N HIS A 102 -28.10 3.75 -3.04
CA HIS A 102 -27.78 3.08 -4.30
C HIS A 102 -26.25 2.90 -4.47
N PRO A 103 -25.74 1.76 -4.95
CA PRO A 103 -24.30 1.48 -5.09
C PRO A 103 -23.47 2.57 -5.78
N VAL A 104 -24.08 3.30 -6.71
CA VAL A 104 -23.43 4.45 -7.39
C VAL A 104 -22.99 5.53 -6.39
N ALA A 105 -23.74 5.77 -5.31
CA ALA A 105 -23.35 6.74 -4.29
C ALA A 105 -22.04 6.34 -3.59
N LEU A 106 -21.89 5.06 -3.27
CA LEU A 106 -20.65 4.50 -2.70
C LEU A 106 -19.47 4.70 -3.65
N LEU A 107 -19.65 4.39 -4.95
CA LEU A 107 -18.60 4.54 -5.96
C LEU A 107 -18.20 6.01 -6.16
N VAL A 108 -19.15 6.95 -6.13
CA VAL A 108 -18.85 8.39 -6.21
C VAL A 108 -18.09 8.86 -4.97
N CYS A 109 -18.52 8.44 -3.76
CA CYS A 109 -17.81 8.75 -2.53
C CYS A 109 -16.40 8.19 -2.55
N ALA A 110 -16.21 6.93 -2.98
CA ALA A 110 -14.94 6.25 -3.13
C ALA A 110 -13.99 7.01 -4.10
N ALA A 111 -14.51 7.43 -5.26
CA ALA A 111 -13.73 8.18 -6.24
C ALA A 111 -13.24 9.53 -5.69
N ILE A 112 -14.11 10.27 -4.97
CA ILE A 112 -13.75 11.54 -4.36
C ILE A 112 -12.77 11.32 -3.20
N ALA A 113 -13.05 10.35 -2.32
CA ALA A 113 -12.20 10.04 -1.17
C ALA A 113 -10.78 9.67 -1.60
N GLY A 114 -10.65 8.74 -2.55
CA GLY A 114 -9.35 8.33 -3.10
C GLY A 114 -8.66 9.45 -3.87
N GLY A 115 -9.40 10.10 -4.79
CA GLY A 115 -8.85 11.14 -5.66
C GLY A 115 -8.37 12.41 -4.93
N THR A 116 -8.81 12.63 -3.70
CA THR A 116 -8.44 13.82 -2.92
C THR A 116 -7.59 13.52 -1.68
N SER A 117 -7.32 12.26 -1.36
CA SER A 117 -6.57 11.87 -0.15
C SER A 117 -5.10 12.34 -0.16
N GLY A 118 -4.44 12.30 -1.33
CA GLY A 118 -3.02 12.62 -1.48
C GLY A 118 -2.09 11.64 -0.73
N SER A 119 -0.78 11.84 -0.84
CA SER A 119 0.21 10.97 -0.19
C SER A 119 0.80 11.62 1.07
N MET A 120 0.19 11.36 2.22
CA MET A 120 0.71 11.85 3.52
C MET A 120 2.12 11.33 3.82
N GLY A 121 2.43 10.10 3.45
CA GLY A 121 3.77 9.53 3.62
C GLY A 121 4.86 10.31 2.86
N ALA A 122 4.54 10.81 1.67
CA ALA A 122 5.47 11.66 0.91
C ALA A 122 5.70 13.01 1.58
N LEU A 123 4.63 13.63 2.14
CA LEU A 123 4.73 14.89 2.87
C LEU A 123 5.60 14.78 4.12
N VAL A 124 5.46 13.69 4.88
CA VAL A 124 6.28 13.40 6.07
C VAL A 124 7.75 13.24 5.68
N ARG A 125 8.04 12.42 4.65
CA ARG A 125 9.41 12.21 4.17
C ARG A 125 10.05 13.50 3.64
N ALA A 126 9.26 14.38 3.00
CA ALA A 126 9.74 15.70 2.58
C ALA A 126 10.14 16.58 3.77
N ARG A 127 9.41 16.52 4.91
CA ARG A 127 9.82 17.23 6.13
C ARG A 127 11.11 16.69 6.73
N TRP A 128 11.26 15.37 6.75
CA TRP A 128 12.52 14.76 7.18
C TRP A 128 13.70 15.19 6.32
N SER A 129 13.55 15.17 4.99
CA SER A 129 14.60 15.64 4.06
C SER A 129 14.92 17.12 4.22
N ASN A 130 13.97 17.95 4.67
CA ASN A 130 14.20 19.38 4.92
C ASN A 130 14.81 19.65 6.30
N LEU A 131 14.56 18.78 7.28
CA LEU A 131 15.01 18.97 8.68
C LEU A 131 16.42 18.41 8.91
N LEU A 132 16.79 17.35 8.18
CA LEU A 132 18.04 16.59 8.38
C LEU A 132 19.08 16.98 7.34
N GLU A 133 20.34 17.10 7.77
CA GLU A 133 21.43 17.59 6.93
C GLU A 133 22.29 16.45 6.33
N THR A 134 22.37 15.31 7.03
CA THR A 134 23.23 14.20 6.59
C THR A 134 22.44 13.07 5.93
N PRO A 135 23.00 12.42 4.87
CA PRO A 135 22.36 11.28 4.23
C PRO A 135 22.04 10.12 5.19
N ASP A 136 22.90 9.89 6.19
CA ASP A 136 22.70 8.83 7.18
C ASP A 136 21.52 9.10 8.12
N GLU A 137 21.32 10.37 8.53
CA GLU A 137 20.15 10.77 9.31
C GLU A 137 18.87 10.63 8.48
N ILE A 138 18.88 11.05 7.21
CA ILE A 138 17.73 10.91 6.28
C ILE A 138 17.39 9.44 6.08
N HIS A 139 18.40 8.58 5.86
CA HIS A 139 18.22 7.15 5.75
C HIS A 139 17.57 6.56 7.02
N THR A 140 18.07 6.96 8.19
CA THR A 140 17.51 6.53 9.49
C THR A 140 16.06 6.98 9.67
N ALA A 141 15.72 8.21 9.28
CA ALA A 141 14.36 8.74 9.34
C ALA A 141 13.40 7.99 8.41
N PHE A 142 13.84 7.70 7.17
CA PHE A 142 13.03 6.94 6.23
C PHE A 142 12.82 5.49 6.67
N ALA A 143 13.83 4.87 7.31
CA ALA A 143 13.69 3.55 7.92
C ALA A 143 12.69 3.56 9.09
N LEU A 144 12.70 4.64 9.93
CA LEU A 144 11.71 4.82 10.99
C LEU A 144 10.29 4.93 10.43
N GLU A 145 10.09 5.76 9.39
CA GLU A 145 8.77 5.93 8.78
C GLU A 145 8.27 4.64 8.12
N ALA A 146 9.16 3.87 7.50
CA ALA A 146 8.81 2.56 6.94
C ALA A 146 8.40 1.56 8.05
N ALA A 147 9.11 1.54 9.17
CA ALA A 147 8.74 0.70 10.31
C ALA A 147 7.39 1.12 10.92
N MET A 148 7.09 2.42 10.96
CA MET A 148 5.78 2.93 11.40
C MET A 148 4.65 2.52 10.43
N ASP A 149 4.91 2.54 9.12
CA ASP A 149 3.96 2.06 8.11
C ASP A 149 3.66 0.56 8.31
N GLU A 150 4.69 -0.29 8.55
CA GLU A 150 4.50 -1.71 8.85
C GLU A 150 3.67 -1.94 10.12
N VAL A 151 3.93 -1.18 11.18
CA VAL A 151 3.11 -1.25 12.41
C VAL A 151 1.66 -0.85 12.12
N ALA A 152 1.44 0.18 11.30
CA ALA A 152 0.09 0.58 10.90
C ALA A 152 -0.63 -0.52 10.10
N PHE A 153 0.08 -1.24 9.22
CA PHE A 153 -0.48 -2.38 8.47
C PHE A 153 -0.72 -3.63 9.32
N ILE A 154 -0.06 -3.77 10.47
CA ILE A 154 -0.36 -4.83 11.45
C ILE A 154 -1.56 -4.44 12.32
N VAL A 155 -1.53 -3.24 12.89
CA VAL A 155 -2.54 -2.77 13.86
C VAL A 155 -3.84 -2.37 13.17
N GLY A 156 -3.76 -1.74 11.98
CA GLY A 156 -4.92 -1.20 11.27
C GLY A 156 -6.00 -2.23 10.96
N PRO A 157 -5.70 -3.36 10.31
CA PRO A 157 -6.68 -4.40 10.00
C PRO A 157 -7.30 -5.02 11.27
N ILE A 158 -6.50 -5.22 12.33
CA ILE A 158 -7.01 -5.74 13.62
C ILE A 158 -8.01 -4.74 14.19
N LEU A 159 -7.63 -3.47 14.30
CA LEU A 159 -8.48 -2.43 14.85
C LEU A 159 -9.75 -2.24 14.01
N ALA A 160 -9.62 -2.17 12.69
CA ALA A 160 -10.75 -2.06 11.77
C ALA A 160 -11.74 -3.21 11.95
N THR A 161 -11.23 -4.45 11.97
CA THR A 161 -12.08 -5.64 12.15
C THR A 161 -12.76 -5.65 13.50
N MET A 162 -12.03 -5.36 14.60
CA MET A 162 -12.62 -5.30 15.94
C MET A 162 -13.72 -4.25 16.04
N LEU A 163 -13.53 -3.07 15.44
CA LEU A 163 -14.52 -1.99 15.45
C LEU A 163 -15.79 -2.34 14.66
N VAL A 164 -15.63 -3.03 13.53
CA VAL A 164 -16.77 -3.39 12.66
C VAL A 164 -17.54 -4.60 13.19
N THR A 165 -16.86 -5.56 13.86
CA THR A 165 -17.46 -6.85 14.24
C THR A 165 -17.89 -6.93 15.69
N ASN A 166 -17.66 -5.89 16.51
CA ASN A 166 -17.96 -5.90 17.95
C ASN A 166 -19.30 -5.20 18.28
N PRO A 167 -20.39 -5.93 18.57
CA PRO A 167 -21.63 -5.32 19.05
C PRO A 167 -21.41 -4.62 20.42
N PRO A 168 -22.00 -3.45 20.70
CA PRO A 168 -23.06 -2.79 19.96
C PRO A 168 -22.61 -1.74 18.93
N LEU A 169 -21.36 -1.75 18.49
CA LEU A 169 -20.85 -0.73 17.57
C LEU A 169 -21.49 -0.88 16.18
N PRO A 170 -21.77 0.25 15.48
CA PRO A 170 -22.20 0.22 14.08
C PRO A 170 -21.14 -0.44 13.17
N VAL A 171 -21.55 -1.10 12.13
CA VAL A 171 -20.64 -1.71 11.13
C VAL A 171 -19.73 -0.70 10.43
N THR A 172 -20.06 0.59 10.49
CA THR A 172 -19.27 1.70 9.96
C THR A 172 -18.23 2.26 10.95
N SER A 173 -18.13 1.71 12.17
CA SER A 173 -17.24 2.22 13.22
C SER A 173 -15.77 2.26 12.81
N GLY A 174 -15.30 1.29 12.02
CA GLY A 174 -13.96 1.30 11.47
C GLY A 174 -13.69 2.49 10.56
N LEU A 175 -14.66 2.85 9.70
CA LEU A 175 -14.58 4.03 8.84
C LEU A 175 -14.64 5.34 9.64
N ILE A 176 -15.46 5.39 10.71
CA ILE A 176 -15.56 6.58 11.59
C ILE A 176 -14.20 6.84 12.25
N VAL A 177 -13.54 5.81 12.77
CA VAL A 177 -12.20 5.95 13.36
C VAL A 177 -11.18 6.35 12.29
N ALA A 178 -11.24 5.75 11.11
CA ALA A 178 -10.33 6.05 10.01
C ALA A 178 -10.47 7.53 9.55
N VAL A 179 -11.69 8.02 9.31
CA VAL A 179 -11.90 9.42 8.89
C VAL A 179 -11.49 10.40 9.97
N THR A 180 -11.72 10.06 11.23
CA THR A 180 -11.31 10.88 12.37
C THR A 180 -9.78 10.96 12.46
N ALA A 181 -9.10 9.82 12.32
CA ALA A 181 -7.63 9.75 12.30
C ALA A 181 -7.05 10.55 11.13
N GLN A 182 -7.66 10.46 9.93
CA GLN A 182 -7.25 11.26 8.78
C GLN A 182 -7.41 12.75 9.02
N ALA A 183 -8.58 13.19 9.49
CA ALA A 183 -8.87 14.60 9.73
C ALA A 183 -7.95 15.17 10.82
N VAL A 184 -7.94 14.56 12.01
CA VAL A 184 -7.14 15.03 13.14
C VAL A 184 -5.65 14.96 12.82
N GLY A 185 -5.16 13.83 12.31
CA GLY A 185 -3.75 13.64 12.01
C GLY A 185 -3.25 14.61 10.92
N SER A 186 -4.02 14.77 9.84
CA SER A 186 -3.63 15.66 8.74
C SER A 186 -3.70 17.14 9.13
N LEU A 187 -4.73 17.57 9.85
CA LEU A 187 -4.81 18.95 10.32
C LEU A 187 -3.72 19.25 11.35
N TRP A 188 -3.44 18.33 12.28
CA TRP A 188 -2.32 18.46 13.21
C TRP A 188 -0.98 18.53 12.47
N PHE A 189 -0.76 17.66 11.48
CA PHE A 189 0.45 17.69 10.66
C PHE A 189 0.60 19.02 9.92
N LEU A 190 -0.42 19.45 9.17
CA LEU A 190 -0.38 20.65 8.33
C LEU A 190 -0.41 21.96 9.14
N SER A 191 -0.80 21.93 10.44
CA SER A 191 -0.70 23.10 11.33
C SER A 191 0.74 23.45 11.72
N GLN A 192 1.67 22.49 11.63
CA GLN A 192 3.07 22.64 12.05
C GLN A 192 3.92 23.32 10.97
N ARG A 193 3.97 24.66 11.01
CA ARG A 193 4.69 25.51 10.04
C ARG A 193 6.21 25.44 10.12
N ALA A 194 6.75 25.27 11.33
CA ALA A 194 8.19 25.35 11.57
C ALA A 194 9.01 24.26 10.85
N THR A 195 8.37 23.13 10.50
CA THR A 195 9.01 22.00 9.82
C THR A 195 8.55 21.86 8.37
N GLU A 196 7.67 22.75 7.88
CA GLU A 196 7.18 22.71 6.51
C GLU A 196 8.30 23.10 5.54
N PRO A 197 8.57 22.26 4.51
CA PRO A 197 9.52 22.62 3.46
C PRO A 197 9.05 23.86 2.69
N PRO A 198 9.99 24.74 2.27
CA PRO A 198 9.63 25.89 1.46
C PRO A 198 9.03 25.46 0.11
N ALA A 199 8.00 26.19 -0.35
CA ALA A 199 7.44 25.98 -1.67
C ALA A 199 8.48 26.30 -2.76
N LYS A 200 8.68 25.38 -3.72
CA LYS A 200 9.70 25.55 -4.78
C LYS A 200 9.31 26.58 -5.84
N GLY A 201 8.02 26.94 -5.95
CA GLY A 201 7.51 27.83 -6.97
C GLY A 201 7.35 27.17 -8.35
N ARG A 202 6.74 27.90 -9.30
CA ARG A 202 6.42 27.39 -10.65
C ARG A 202 7.67 27.14 -11.52
N ALA A 203 8.72 27.94 -11.40
CA ALA A 203 9.90 27.85 -12.23
C ALA A 203 10.67 26.53 -12.01
N ALA A 204 10.91 26.17 -10.75
CA ALA A 204 11.62 24.93 -10.40
C ALA A 204 10.81 23.66 -10.74
N ALA A 205 9.48 23.74 -10.76
CA ALA A 205 8.63 22.61 -11.14
C ALA A 205 8.61 22.35 -12.66
N GLN A 206 8.91 23.35 -13.49
CA GLN A 206 8.99 23.22 -14.95
C GLN A 206 10.30 22.56 -15.40
N GLU A 207 11.41 22.77 -14.70
CA GLU A 207 12.70 22.15 -15.02
C GLU A 207 12.68 20.61 -14.86
N GLN A 208 11.76 20.05 -14.05
CA GLN A 208 11.60 18.61 -13.84
C GLN A 208 10.77 17.90 -14.94
N THR A 209 10.19 18.65 -15.90
CA THR A 209 9.35 18.09 -16.97
C THR A 209 10.12 17.68 -18.24
N GLY A 210 11.40 17.35 -18.13
CA GLY A 210 12.12 16.70 -19.23
C GLY A 210 11.42 15.39 -19.60
N GLN A 211 11.09 15.23 -20.90
CA GLN A 211 10.43 14.01 -21.41
C GLN A 211 11.29 12.79 -21.05
N SER A 212 10.92 12.07 -20.02
CA SER A 212 11.62 10.87 -19.64
C SER A 212 11.07 9.69 -20.43
N HIS A 213 11.95 8.96 -21.06
CA HIS A 213 11.63 7.72 -21.75
C HIS A 213 11.86 6.50 -20.83
N VAL A 214 11.60 6.64 -19.53
CA VAL A 214 11.85 5.59 -18.53
C VAL A 214 11.15 4.27 -18.88
N LEU A 215 9.94 4.35 -19.45
CA LEU A 215 9.20 3.17 -19.93
C LEU A 215 9.81 2.44 -21.14
N ARG A 216 10.86 2.99 -21.76
CA ARG A 216 11.64 2.25 -22.77
C ARG A 216 12.63 1.25 -22.15
N ASN A 217 12.85 1.34 -20.84
CA ASN A 217 13.72 0.40 -20.15
C ASN A 217 13.01 -0.94 -19.93
N GLY A 218 13.47 -1.99 -20.60
CA GLY A 218 12.85 -3.30 -20.53
C GLY A 218 12.86 -3.92 -19.13
N ALA A 219 13.88 -3.64 -18.30
CA ALA A 219 13.93 -4.14 -16.93
C ALA A 219 12.87 -3.46 -16.06
N LEU A 220 12.67 -2.15 -16.21
CA LEU A 220 11.59 -1.44 -15.52
C LEU A 220 10.22 -2.00 -15.92
N VAL A 221 9.98 -2.19 -17.24
CA VAL A 221 8.68 -2.68 -17.72
C VAL A 221 8.37 -4.08 -17.18
N VAL A 222 9.34 -5.01 -17.23
CA VAL A 222 9.16 -6.36 -16.68
C VAL A 222 8.88 -6.32 -15.18
N THR A 223 9.65 -5.53 -14.43
CA THR A 223 9.47 -5.40 -12.98
C THR A 223 8.12 -4.77 -12.65
N ALA A 224 7.73 -3.70 -13.34
CA ALA A 224 6.45 -3.01 -13.14
C ALA A 224 5.25 -3.91 -13.48
N LEU A 225 5.29 -4.68 -14.57
CA LEU A 225 4.24 -5.63 -14.92
C LEU A 225 4.15 -6.78 -13.90
N THR A 226 5.28 -7.29 -13.42
CA THR A 226 5.27 -8.30 -12.35
C THR A 226 4.66 -7.72 -11.07
N CYS A 227 5.04 -6.51 -10.69
CA CYS A 227 4.52 -5.82 -9.51
C CYS A 227 3.04 -5.44 -9.64
N LEU A 228 2.54 -5.14 -10.85
CA LEU A 228 1.11 -4.96 -11.11
C LEU A 228 0.33 -6.23 -10.70
N VAL A 229 0.78 -7.38 -11.16
CA VAL A 229 0.09 -8.65 -10.87
C VAL A 229 0.28 -9.08 -9.42
N LEU A 230 1.44 -8.81 -8.81
CA LEU A 230 1.65 -9.00 -7.37
C LEU A 230 0.76 -8.07 -6.53
N GLY A 231 0.53 -6.83 -6.97
CA GLY A 231 -0.49 -5.97 -6.38
C GLY A 231 -1.86 -6.63 -6.41
N GLY A 232 -2.22 -7.24 -7.55
CA GLY A 232 -3.46 -8.00 -7.69
C GLY A 232 -3.58 -9.15 -6.70
N LEU A 233 -2.49 -9.87 -6.44
CA LEU A 233 -2.44 -10.88 -5.40
C LEU A 233 -2.79 -10.29 -4.02
N PHE A 234 -2.24 -9.12 -3.65
CA PHE A 234 -2.55 -8.49 -2.35
C PHE A 234 -4.02 -8.14 -2.23
N GLY A 235 -4.58 -7.44 -3.22
CA GLY A 235 -5.99 -7.08 -3.21
C GLY A 235 -6.91 -8.30 -3.12
N ALA A 236 -6.59 -9.36 -3.88
CA ALA A 236 -7.34 -10.61 -3.85
C ALA A 236 -7.20 -11.32 -2.48
N ASN A 237 -6.00 -11.32 -1.89
CA ASN A 237 -5.73 -11.97 -0.60
C ASN A 237 -6.52 -11.33 0.54
N ASP A 238 -6.60 -10.00 0.57
CA ASP A 238 -7.35 -9.28 1.60
C ASP A 238 -8.82 -9.68 1.60
N VAL A 239 -9.44 -9.72 0.42
CA VAL A 239 -10.85 -10.09 0.29
C VAL A 239 -11.08 -11.58 0.58
N ALA A 240 -10.20 -12.46 0.09
CA ALA A 240 -10.28 -13.90 0.28
C ALA A 240 -10.17 -14.31 1.77
N ILE A 241 -9.26 -13.67 2.52
CA ILE A 241 -9.11 -13.90 3.96
C ILE A 241 -10.38 -13.48 4.71
N VAL A 242 -10.96 -12.32 4.38
CA VAL A 242 -12.21 -11.86 5.00
C VAL A 242 -13.37 -12.81 4.68
N ALA A 243 -13.48 -13.26 3.44
CA ALA A 243 -14.50 -14.22 3.03
C ALA A 243 -14.34 -15.55 3.77
N SER A 244 -13.12 -16.09 3.84
CA SER A 244 -12.81 -17.33 4.55
C SER A 244 -13.15 -17.24 6.05
N ALA A 245 -12.77 -16.12 6.70
CA ALA A 245 -13.11 -15.90 8.10
C ALA A 245 -14.62 -15.81 8.33
N THR A 246 -15.36 -15.22 7.39
CA THR A 246 -16.82 -15.10 7.44
C THR A 246 -17.51 -16.45 7.27
N GLU A 247 -17.09 -17.27 6.30
CA GLU A 247 -17.61 -18.62 6.05
C GLU A 247 -17.41 -19.56 7.24
N HIS A 248 -16.29 -19.42 7.96
CA HIS A 248 -16.03 -20.19 9.17
C HIS A 248 -16.72 -19.62 10.44
N GLY A 249 -17.55 -18.57 10.31
CA GLY A 249 -18.26 -17.97 11.44
C GLY A 249 -17.40 -17.10 12.36
N HIS A 250 -16.16 -16.80 11.98
CA HIS A 250 -15.19 -16.05 12.78
C HIS A 250 -14.70 -14.78 12.06
N LYS A 251 -15.64 -13.98 11.52
CA LYS A 251 -15.35 -12.73 10.80
C LYS A 251 -14.43 -11.78 11.59
N ASN A 252 -14.54 -11.80 12.93
CA ASN A 252 -13.70 -11.02 13.83
C ASN A 252 -12.21 -11.39 13.82
N LEU A 253 -11.85 -12.56 13.30
CA LEU A 253 -10.44 -12.99 13.18
C LEU A 253 -9.78 -12.53 11.87
N SER A 254 -10.54 -12.00 10.90
CA SER A 254 -9.98 -11.60 9.58
C SER A 254 -8.82 -10.61 9.71
N GLY A 255 -8.96 -9.58 10.56
CA GLY A 255 -7.89 -8.62 10.80
C GLY A 255 -6.64 -9.23 11.42
N ALA A 256 -6.79 -10.21 12.33
CA ALA A 256 -5.66 -10.92 12.93
C ALA A 256 -4.92 -11.79 11.89
N ILE A 257 -5.66 -12.45 10.99
CA ILE A 257 -5.06 -13.25 9.91
C ILE A 257 -4.30 -12.36 8.92
N LEU A 258 -4.87 -11.19 8.56
CA LEU A 258 -4.16 -10.20 7.73
C LEU A 258 -2.91 -9.66 8.43
N ALA A 259 -2.96 -9.46 9.74
CA ALA A 259 -1.78 -9.08 10.51
C ALA A 259 -0.70 -10.18 10.55
N CYS A 260 -1.07 -11.47 10.50
CA CYS A 260 -0.10 -12.57 10.35
C CYS A 260 0.66 -12.46 9.02
N PHE A 261 -0.02 -12.14 7.93
CA PHE A 261 0.59 -11.90 6.62
C PHE A 261 1.62 -10.75 6.66
N SER A 262 1.23 -9.61 7.24
CA SER A 262 2.12 -8.44 7.41
C SER A 262 3.28 -8.72 8.38
N THR A 263 3.03 -9.48 9.45
CA THR A 263 4.07 -9.88 10.40
C THR A 263 5.12 -10.77 9.75
N GLY A 264 4.70 -11.72 8.89
CA GLY A 264 5.60 -12.53 8.07
C GLY A 264 6.51 -11.65 7.20
N SER A 265 5.94 -10.66 6.54
CA SER A 265 6.68 -9.68 5.72
C SER A 265 7.70 -8.89 6.55
N LEU A 266 7.30 -8.37 7.71
CA LEU A 266 8.18 -7.63 8.62
C LEU A 266 9.38 -8.48 9.09
N VAL A 267 9.12 -9.71 9.53
CA VAL A 267 10.19 -10.65 9.96
C VAL A 267 11.18 -10.90 8.82
N ALA A 268 10.66 -11.15 7.63
CA ALA A 268 11.51 -11.37 6.45
C ALA A 268 12.28 -10.11 6.03
N ALA A 269 11.69 -8.92 6.16
CA ALA A 269 12.37 -7.65 5.90
C ALA A 269 13.60 -7.48 6.80
N LEU A 270 13.45 -7.77 8.10
CA LEU A 270 14.53 -7.69 9.08
C LEU A 270 15.65 -8.70 8.79
N ILE A 271 15.28 -9.95 8.45
CA ILE A 271 16.25 -11.01 8.09
C ILE A 271 16.95 -10.65 6.76
N HIS A 272 16.19 -10.22 5.76
CA HIS A 272 16.73 -9.89 4.44
C HIS A 272 17.68 -8.68 4.51
N GLY A 273 17.29 -7.63 5.24
CA GLY A 273 18.11 -6.42 5.42
C GLY A 273 19.36 -6.63 6.27
N SER A 274 19.38 -7.65 7.15
CA SER A 274 20.54 -7.99 7.98
C SER A 274 21.62 -8.82 7.27
N ARG A 275 21.33 -9.36 6.08
CA ARG A 275 22.23 -10.23 5.31
C ARG A 275 22.66 -9.60 3.99
N GLN A 276 23.91 -9.78 3.63
CA GLN A 276 24.40 -9.49 2.28
C GLN A 276 24.11 -10.70 1.37
N TRP A 277 23.30 -10.47 0.35
CA TRP A 277 22.90 -11.51 -0.59
C TRP A 277 23.84 -11.48 -1.80
N HIS A 278 24.55 -12.57 -2.06
CA HIS A 278 25.50 -12.68 -3.18
C HIS A 278 24.83 -13.09 -4.50
N TRP A 279 23.55 -13.37 -4.49
CA TRP A 279 22.82 -13.74 -5.69
C TRP A 279 22.52 -12.50 -6.56
N PRO A 280 22.58 -12.62 -7.90
CA PRO A 280 22.18 -11.54 -8.79
C PRO A 280 20.73 -11.11 -8.55
N LEU A 281 20.43 -9.81 -8.65
CA LEU A 281 19.11 -9.24 -8.36
C LEU A 281 17.98 -9.92 -9.14
N GLN A 282 18.18 -10.21 -10.43
CA GLN A 282 17.19 -10.91 -11.24
C GLN A 282 16.85 -12.30 -10.69
N ARG A 283 17.84 -13.03 -10.14
CA ARG A 283 17.60 -14.33 -9.53
C ARG A 283 16.85 -14.20 -8.20
N GLN A 284 17.22 -13.24 -7.36
CA GLN A 284 16.52 -12.97 -6.11
C GLN A 284 15.05 -12.63 -6.38
N PHE A 285 14.78 -11.77 -7.37
CA PHE A 285 13.43 -11.36 -7.76
C PHE A 285 12.58 -12.55 -8.23
N VAL A 286 13.08 -13.31 -9.20
CA VAL A 286 12.35 -14.47 -9.76
C VAL A 286 12.10 -15.54 -8.70
N VAL A 287 13.07 -15.84 -7.84
CA VAL A 287 12.92 -16.79 -6.74
C VAL A 287 11.89 -16.26 -5.73
N GLY A 288 11.97 -14.97 -5.35
CA GLY A 288 11.02 -14.35 -4.43
C GLY A 288 9.58 -14.45 -4.93
N VAL A 289 9.32 -14.09 -6.20
CA VAL A 289 8.00 -14.21 -6.84
C VAL A 289 7.53 -15.67 -6.86
N THR A 290 8.42 -16.63 -7.15
CA THR A 290 8.09 -18.06 -7.18
C THR A 290 7.74 -18.60 -5.79
N VAL A 291 8.52 -18.25 -4.77
CA VAL A 291 8.24 -18.64 -3.37
C VAL A 291 6.88 -18.07 -2.91
N LEU A 292 6.60 -16.82 -3.28
CA LEU A 292 5.32 -16.18 -2.99
C LEU A 292 4.16 -16.94 -3.65
N ALA A 293 4.30 -17.35 -4.92
CA ALA A 293 3.28 -18.12 -5.63
C ALA A 293 3.06 -19.52 -5.04
N LEU A 294 4.13 -20.20 -4.61
CA LEU A 294 4.03 -21.48 -3.93
C LEU A 294 3.30 -21.34 -2.59
N GLY A 295 3.65 -20.32 -1.80
CA GLY A 295 2.95 -20.02 -0.55
C GLY A 295 1.47 -19.71 -0.77
N ALA A 296 1.15 -18.83 -1.73
CA ALA A 296 -0.23 -18.50 -2.08
C ALA A 296 -1.06 -19.72 -2.52
N SER A 297 -0.43 -20.66 -3.23
CA SER A 297 -1.10 -21.90 -3.67
C SER A 297 -1.53 -22.79 -2.49
N THR A 298 -0.88 -22.70 -1.33
CA THR A 298 -1.27 -23.48 -0.15
C THR A 298 -2.62 -23.05 0.42
N LEU A 299 -3.01 -21.79 0.21
CA LEU A 299 -4.27 -21.23 0.72
C LEU A 299 -5.52 -21.88 0.09
N ILE A 300 -5.41 -22.41 -1.13
CA ILE A 300 -6.53 -23.15 -1.77
C ILE A 300 -6.91 -24.40 -0.98
N PHE A 301 -5.93 -25.04 -0.34
CA PHE A 301 -6.12 -26.29 0.40
C PHE A 301 -6.37 -26.05 1.89
N ALA A 302 -6.67 -24.83 2.31
CA ALA A 302 -6.80 -24.49 3.71
C ALA A 302 -8.05 -25.16 4.35
N PRO A 303 -7.88 -26.09 5.30
CA PRO A 303 -8.99 -26.80 5.93
C PRO A 303 -9.65 -25.99 7.06
N ASN A 304 -8.98 -24.98 7.58
CA ASN A 304 -9.45 -24.16 8.70
C ASN A 304 -8.67 -22.83 8.77
N LEU A 305 -9.17 -21.90 9.60
CA LEU A 305 -8.58 -20.55 9.74
C LEU A 305 -7.16 -20.54 10.33
N TRP A 306 -6.80 -21.52 11.17
CA TRP A 306 -5.43 -21.62 11.69
C TRP A 306 -4.43 -21.92 10.56
N PHE A 307 -4.82 -22.81 9.65
CA PHE A 307 -4.02 -23.07 8.46
C PHE A 307 -3.88 -21.82 7.60
N VAL A 308 -4.99 -21.07 7.38
CA VAL A 308 -4.95 -19.80 6.63
C VAL A 308 -3.98 -18.82 7.29
N ALA A 309 -4.02 -18.66 8.63
CA ALA A 309 -3.14 -17.74 9.35
C ALA A 309 -1.66 -18.11 9.22
N VAL A 310 -1.32 -19.40 9.38
CA VAL A 310 0.05 -19.89 9.25
C VAL A 310 0.54 -19.79 7.80
N ALA A 311 -0.28 -20.23 6.84
CA ALA A 311 0.05 -20.12 5.42
C ALA A 311 0.21 -18.67 4.97
N ALA A 312 -0.66 -17.76 5.47
CA ALA A 312 -0.53 -16.32 5.22
C ALA A 312 0.78 -15.76 5.79
N ALA A 313 1.15 -16.10 7.03
CA ALA A 313 2.40 -15.66 7.63
C ALA A 313 3.62 -16.13 6.83
N ILE A 314 3.65 -17.41 6.41
CA ILE A 314 4.74 -17.99 5.61
C ILE A 314 4.80 -17.33 4.23
N THR A 315 3.65 -17.16 3.57
CA THR A 315 3.56 -16.47 2.26
C THR A 315 4.03 -15.03 2.38
N GLY A 316 3.65 -14.34 3.46
CA GLY A 316 4.07 -12.99 3.78
C GLY A 316 5.59 -12.81 3.83
N MET A 317 6.33 -13.82 4.30
CA MET A 317 7.80 -13.76 4.35
C MET A 317 8.48 -13.58 2.98
N ALA A 318 7.82 -13.89 1.89
CA ALA A 318 8.38 -13.65 0.56
C ALA A 318 8.16 -12.22 0.03
N ILE A 319 7.30 -11.41 0.67
CA ILE A 319 6.88 -10.08 0.18
C ILE A 319 8.06 -9.10 0.22
N ALA A 320 8.56 -8.80 1.44
CA ALA A 320 9.56 -7.77 1.63
C ALA A 320 10.85 -8.02 0.82
N PRO A 321 11.42 -9.23 0.77
CA PRO A 321 12.55 -9.52 -0.11
C PRO A 321 12.26 -9.26 -1.58
N THR A 322 11.07 -9.66 -2.06
CA THR A 322 10.67 -9.49 -3.46
C THR A 322 10.55 -8.01 -3.84
N PHE A 323 9.87 -7.20 -3.03
CA PHE A 323 9.71 -5.77 -3.31
C PHE A 323 11.00 -4.97 -3.11
N THR A 324 11.81 -5.31 -2.11
CA THR A 324 13.14 -4.71 -1.95
C THR A 324 13.99 -4.96 -3.19
N THR A 325 13.99 -6.19 -3.70
CA THR A 325 14.72 -6.54 -4.92
C THR A 325 14.13 -5.85 -6.16
N ALA A 326 12.80 -5.72 -6.27
CA ALA A 326 12.15 -4.96 -7.34
C ALA A 326 12.60 -3.48 -7.34
N ASN A 327 12.62 -2.84 -6.18
CA ASN A 327 13.11 -1.46 -6.04
C ASN A 327 14.59 -1.35 -6.44
N GLN A 328 15.44 -2.29 -6.03
CA GLN A 328 16.86 -2.32 -6.41
C GLN A 328 17.04 -2.52 -7.91
N ILE A 329 16.26 -3.40 -8.55
CA ILE A 329 16.28 -3.58 -10.01
C ILE A 329 15.99 -2.26 -10.71
N VAL A 330 14.97 -1.52 -10.29
CA VAL A 330 14.64 -0.20 -10.85
C VAL A 330 15.81 0.77 -10.65
N GLN A 331 16.33 0.91 -9.43
CA GLN A 331 17.45 1.81 -9.13
C GLN A 331 18.70 1.53 -9.98
N HIS A 332 19.01 0.25 -10.22
CA HIS A 332 20.17 -0.14 -11.02
C HIS A 332 19.92 -0.15 -12.54
N SER A 333 18.67 -0.09 -12.98
CA SER A 333 18.34 -0.16 -14.41
C SER A 333 18.11 1.19 -15.08
N VAL A 334 17.65 2.21 -14.32
CA VAL A 334 17.38 3.55 -14.85
C VAL A 334 18.52 4.53 -14.56
N ALA A 335 18.55 5.67 -15.23
CA ALA A 335 19.54 6.74 -14.96
C ALA A 335 19.26 7.40 -13.60
N ASP A 336 20.27 7.99 -12.95
CA ASP A 336 20.15 8.56 -11.60
C ASP A 336 19.07 9.64 -11.50
N ASN A 337 18.92 10.46 -12.54
CA ASN A 337 17.88 11.48 -12.64
C ASN A 337 16.46 10.89 -12.92
N GLN A 338 16.33 9.59 -13.17
CA GLN A 338 15.08 8.89 -13.48
C GLN A 338 14.65 7.90 -12.38
N ILE A 339 15.44 7.74 -11.32
CA ILE A 339 15.16 6.79 -10.24
C ILE A 339 13.79 7.06 -9.59
N THR A 340 13.52 8.32 -9.26
CA THR A 340 12.24 8.72 -8.62
C THR A 340 11.05 8.38 -9.51
N GLU A 341 11.15 8.62 -10.81
CA GLU A 341 10.09 8.28 -11.76
C GLU A 341 9.91 6.77 -11.90
N GLY A 342 11.00 6.00 -12.00
CA GLY A 342 10.95 4.54 -12.05
C GLY A 342 10.28 3.93 -10.82
N LEU A 343 10.63 4.40 -9.62
CA LEU A 343 10.00 3.96 -8.36
C LEU A 343 8.54 4.39 -8.26
N THR A 344 8.17 5.55 -8.81
CA THR A 344 6.78 6.01 -8.86
C THR A 344 5.95 5.09 -9.76
N TRP A 345 6.46 4.70 -10.93
CA TRP A 345 5.81 3.73 -11.80
C TRP A 345 5.59 2.39 -11.10
N LEU A 346 6.59 1.92 -10.33
CA LEU A 346 6.46 0.69 -9.56
C LEU A 346 5.31 0.77 -8.54
N SER A 347 5.27 1.83 -7.76
CA SER A 347 4.20 2.06 -6.77
C SER A 347 2.83 2.19 -7.43
N THR A 348 2.74 2.90 -8.57
CA THR A 348 1.49 3.07 -9.31
C THR A 348 0.97 1.74 -9.83
N THR A 349 1.84 0.91 -10.42
CA THR A 349 1.42 -0.40 -10.95
C THR A 349 0.97 -1.35 -9.83
N ILE A 350 1.62 -1.33 -8.66
CA ILE A 350 1.17 -2.09 -7.48
C ILE A 350 -0.25 -1.67 -7.09
N ASN A 351 -0.52 -0.37 -6.95
CA ASN A 351 -1.84 0.13 -6.53
C ASN A 351 -2.95 -0.20 -7.55
N VAL A 352 -2.66 -0.06 -8.85
CA VAL A 352 -3.58 -0.48 -9.91
C VAL A 352 -3.83 -1.99 -9.83
N GLY A 353 -2.77 -2.77 -9.60
CA GLY A 353 -2.87 -4.21 -9.39
C GLY A 353 -3.78 -4.56 -8.23
N VAL A 354 -3.56 -3.95 -7.05
CA VAL A 354 -4.42 -4.14 -5.86
C VAL A 354 -5.88 -3.90 -6.21
N SER A 355 -6.18 -2.80 -6.91
CA SER A 355 -7.55 -2.47 -7.34
C SER A 355 -8.18 -3.56 -8.19
N VAL A 356 -7.47 -4.02 -9.22
CA VAL A 356 -7.93 -5.07 -10.14
C VAL A 356 -8.12 -6.39 -9.37
N GLY A 357 -7.17 -6.75 -8.51
CA GLY A 357 -7.21 -8.00 -7.74
C GLY A 357 -8.36 -8.05 -6.76
N THR A 358 -8.59 -6.96 -6.02
CA THR A 358 -9.72 -6.84 -5.09
C THR A 358 -11.06 -7.02 -5.81
N PHE A 359 -11.22 -6.38 -6.97
CA PHE A 359 -12.44 -6.51 -7.77
C PHE A 359 -12.65 -7.93 -8.31
N LEU A 360 -11.62 -8.52 -8.93
CA LEU A 360 -11.71 -9.87 -9.49
C LEU A 360 -11.93 -10.94 -8.40
N ALA A 361 -11.29 -10.79 -7.24
CA ALA A 361 -11.53 -11.66 -6.11
C ALA A 361 -12.96 -11.52 -5.56
N GLY A 362 -13.50 -10.29 -5.49
CA GLY A 362 -14.90 -10.06 -5.12
C GLY A 362 -15.87 -10.82 -6.01
N LEU A 363 -15.68 -10.72 -7.34
CA LEU A 363 -16.47 -11.50 -8.33
C LEU A 363 -16.33 -13.01 -8.12
N ALA A 364 -15.11 -13.50 -7.89
CA ALA A 364 -14.87 -14.92 -7.70
C ALA A 364 -15.51 -15.44 -6.40
N ILE A 365 -15.49 -14.64 -5.33
CA ILE A 365 -16.06 -14.97 -4.02
C ILE A 365 -17.58 -14.99 -4.09
N ASP A 366 -18.22 -14.02 -4.72
CA ASP A 366 -19.67 -13.98 -4.85
C ASP A 366 -20.21 -15.21 -5.64
N ASN A 367 -19.38 -15.82 -6.53
CA ASN A 367 -19.73 -17.01 -7.28
C ASN A 367 -19.34 -18.35 -6.61
N SER A 368 -18.23 -18.39 -5.89
CA SER A 368 -17.59 -19.66 -5.44
C SER A 368 -17.06 -19.60 -4.01
N GLY A 369 -17.48 -18.60 -3.23
CA GLY A 369 -17.05 -18.42 -1.84
C GLY A 369 -15.56 -18.12 -1.70
N ALA A 370 -15.03 -18.28 -0.49
CA ALA A 370 -13.62 -18.01 -0.17
C ALA A 370 -12.65 -18.82 -1.04
N HIS A 371 -13.03 -20.03 -1.46
CA HIS A 371 -12.24 -20.86 -2.37
C HIS A 371 -11.99 -20.14 -3.71
N GLY A 372 -13.03 -19.50 -4.28
CA GLY A 372 -12.89 -18.66 -5.48
C GLY A 372 -11.91 -17.49 -5.27
N GLY A 373 -11.94 -16.86 -4.09
CA GLY A 373 -10.98 -15.82 -3.70
C GLY A 373 -9.54 -16.34 -3.68
N PHE A 374 -9.27 -17.46 -3.03
CA PHE A 374 -7.94 -18.07 -2.99
C PHE A 374 -7.46 -18.57 -4.36
N LEU A 375 -8.39 -19.01 -5.22
CA LEU A 375 -8.07 -19.32 -6.61
C LEU A 375 -7.61 -18.07 -7.37
N ALA A 376 -8.28 -16.93 -7.19
CA ALA A 376 -7.85 -15.66 -7.79
C ALA A 376 -6.45 -15.24 -7.30
N VAL A 377 -6.16 -15.37 -5.99
CA VAL A 377 -4.83 -15.14 -5.40
C VAL A 377 -3.77 -16.01 -6.09
N THR A 378 -4.07 -17.31 -6.26
CA THR A 378 -3.14 -18.28 -6.88
C THR A 378 -2.91 -17.98 -8.36
N VAL A 379 -3.97 -17.72 -9.12
CA VAL A 379 -3.86 -17.39 -10.56
C VAL A 379 -3.00 -16.13 -10.74
N MET A 380 -3.22 -15.09 -9.96
CA MET A 380 -2.41 -13.88 -10.02
C MET A 380 -0.95 -14.15 -9.65
N SER A 381 -0.70 -14.93 -8.60
CA SER A 381 0.67 -15.25 -8.19
C SER A 381 1.45 -16.00 -9.28
N TRP A 382 0.84 -16.99 -9.93
CA TRP A 382 1.47 -17.73 -11.02
C TRP A 382 1.60 -16.90 -12.30
N LEU A 383 0.67 -15.99 -12.59
CA LEU A 383 0.82 -15.04 -13.69
C LEU A 383 2.04 -14.13 -13.45
N ALA A 384 2.26 -13.66 -12.21
CA ALA A 384 3.45 -12.90 -11.87
C ALA A 384 4.74 -13.73 -12.08
N VAL A 385 4.73 -15.04 -11.75
CA VAL A 385 5.85 -15.95 -12.03
C VAL A 385 6.12 -16.03 -13.52
N VAL A 386 5.10 -16.23 -14.35
CA VAL A 386 5.24 -16.30 -15.81
C VAL A 386 5.88 -15.03 -16.36
N ILE A 387 5.43 -13.84 -15.93
CA ILE A 387 5.99 -12.56 -16.36
C ILE A 387 7.44 -12.42 -15.91
N ALA A 388 7.75 -12.71 -14.63
CA ALA A 388 9.10 -12.60 -14.10
C ALA A 388 10.09 -13.56 -14.80
N TRP A 389 9.69 -14.81 -15.03
CA TRP A 389 10.52 -15.81 -15.72
C TRP A 389 10.73 -15.47 -17.20
N SER A 390 9.68 -15.08 -17.93
CA SER A 390 9.79 -14.67 -19.33
C SER A 390 10.69 -13.43 -19.49
N GLY A 391 10.61 -12.51 -18.55
CA GLY A 391 11.43 -11.29 -18.49
C GLY A 391 12.85 -11.49 -17.92
N ALA A 392 13.18 -12.65 -17.36
CA ALA A 392 14.46 -12.88 -16.68
C ALA A 392 15.69 -12.61 -17.56
N ARG A 393 15.60 -12.92 -18.86
CA ARG A 393 16.68 -12.63 -19.82
C ARG A 393 16.86 -11.13 -20.04
N THR A 394 15.77 -10.38 -20.10
CA THR A 394 15.78 -8.90 -20.22
C THR A 394 16.38 -8.28 -18.98
N LEU A 395 15.94 -8.71 -17.77
CA LEU A 395 16.51 -8.27 -16.50
C LEU A 395 18.03 -8.52 -16.45
N ARG A 396 18.47 -9.73 -16.82
CA ARG A 396 19.90 -10.07 -16.82
C ARG A 396 20.71 -9.21 -17.78
N ARG A 397 20.22 -8.96 -18.99
CA ARG A 397 20.92 -8.14 -20.00
C ARG A 397 21.06 -6.69 -19.53
N THR A 398 19.99 -6.09 -19.03
CA THR A 398 19.98 -4.68 -18.60
C THR A 398 20.87 -4.46 -17.38
N LEU A 399 20.84 -5.36 -16.38
CA LEU A 399 21.66 -5.27 -15.18
C LEU A 399 23.13 -5.63 -15.43
N GLY A 400 23.42 -6.59 -16.33
CA GLY A 400 24.77 -7.02 -16.66
C GLY A 400 25.59 -5.99 -17.44
N VAL A 401 24.98 -5.17 -18.27
CA VAL A 401 25.66 -4.10 -19.04
C VAL A 401 26.19 -2.97 -18.13
N ARG A 402 25.60 -2.76 -16.95
CA ARG A 402 26.03 -1.71 -16.01
C ARG A 402 27.05 -2.17 -14.94
N GLN A 403 27.33 -3.47 -14.86
CA GLN A 403 28.31 -4.01 -13.89
C GLN A 403 29.74 -4.16 -14.50
N ILE A 404 29.94 -3.75 -15.73
CA ILE A 404 31.28 -3.68 -16.32
C ILE A 404 31.84 -2.28 -16.03
N PRO A 405 32.91 -2.14 -15.20
CA PRO A 405 33.51 -0.86 -14.84
C PRO A 405 34.13 -0.18 -16.07
#